data_ef94a34b9b3b47fee0546da2b04414f8
#
_entry.id   ef94a34b9b3b47fee0546da2b04414f8
#
_cell.length_a   1.000
_cell.length_b   1.000
_cell.length_c   1.000
_cell.angle_alpha   90.00
_cell.angle_beta   90.00
_cell.angle_gamma   90.00
#
_symmetry.space_group_name_H-M   'P 1'
#
loop_
_entity.id
_entity.type
_entity.pdbx_description
1 polymer ?
#
loop_
_entity_poly.entity_id
_entity_poly.type
_entity_poly.pdbx_seq_one_letter_code
_entity_poly.pdbx_strand_id
1 'polypeptide(L)'
;MNITTLIKEAMNSITSNKVRSFLTMLGIFIGVGAVIAMMSIGQGAQNSITNSLSALGTQTLYLSPGNFTENVRNAKDLTNDDVTALSRLDCVDIAAPVVSQSYTLSQSNGNTVNATVTGVVPGYLTVGNYSVSQGSFISQENLDGKEMVAVIGTEINKSLFGSANYSSVGETIRIMGQPYRVIGILAEKGSSSLGISQDRNVFIPLTTAQSRLMTRQKNTVSQVTILVKTSYTLEAAQKEIETLMRDRHDIFEGNPDDFTIMNVQEILNAVGDIMGTFTLFLGGVAAISLLVGGIGIMNIMLVTVTERTREIGLRKALGAKKGDILAQFLVESSVLSLVGGILGILFGLLLAFGIARIAAMTGTELDVMVSPGIVLGATLFSIAVGLFFGVYPANKAANLEPVIALRSE
;
A
#
# COMPACT_ATOMS: atom_id res chain seq x y z
N MET A 1 -19.42 40.76 -20.44
CA MET A 1 -19.35 40.83 -18.95
C MET A 1 -17.99 40.36 -18.47
N ASN A 2 -17.37 41.03 -17.46
CA ASN A 2 -16.07 40.59 -16.93
C ASN A 2 -16.21 39.33 -16.06
N ILE A 3 -15.30 38.38 -16.18
CA ILE A 3 -15.31 37.10 -15.43
C ILE A 3 -15.35 37.35 -13.91
N THR A 4 -14.66 38.40 -13.42
CA THR A 4 -14.64 38.76 -12.01
C THR A 4 -16.03 39.17 -11.46
N THR A 5 -16.82 39.87 -12.28
CA THR A 5 -18.22 40.25 -11.93
C THR A 5 -19.11 39.02 -11.88
N LEU A 6 -18.96 38.08 -12.81
CA LEU A 6 -19.70 36.79 -12.83
C LEU A 6 -19.44 35.96 -11.59
N ILE A 7 -18.18 35.85 -11.17
CA ILE A 7 -17.78 35.09 -9.96
C ILE A 7 -18.39 35.78 -8.71
N LYS A 8 -18.35 37.11 -8.64
CA LYS A 8 -18.93 37.85 -7.49
C LYS A 8 -20.44 37.67 -7.41
N GLU A 9 -21.15 37.70 -8.55
CA GLU A 9 -22.58 37.41 -8.60
C GLU A 9 -22.90 35.97 -8.17
N ALA A 10 -22.12 35.01 -8.64
CA ALA A 10 -22.25 33.60 -8.24
C ALA A 10 -22.04 33.40 -6.73
N MET A 11 -21.04 34.04 -6.13
CA MET A 11 -20.81 34.01 -4.68
C MET A 11 -21.94 34.63 -3.89
N ASN A 12 -22.50 35.76 -4.36
CA ASN A 12 -23.65 36.38 -3.73
C ASN A 12 -24.90 35.51 -3.81
N SER A 13 -25.10 34.79 -4.92
CA SER A 13 -26.20 33.82 -5.07
C SER A 13 -26.11 32.67 -4.08
N ILE A 14 -24.90 32.15 -3.82
CA ILE A 14 -24.65 31.10 -2.84
C ILE A 14 -24.98 31.55 -1.42
N THR A 15 -24.62 32.78 -1.07
CA THR A 15 -24.81 33.33 0.29
C THR A 15 -26.24 33.77 0.59
N SER A 16 -27.05 34.12 -0.42
CA SER A 16 -28.43 34.56 -0.25
C SER A 16 -29.38 33.41 0.12
N ASN A 17 -29.12 32.18 -0.31
CA ASN A 17 -29.94 30.98 -0.02
C ASN A 17 -29.09 29.81 0.51
N LYS A 18 -28.54 29.96 1.73
CA LYS A 18 -27.56 29.06 2.35
C LYS A 18 -28.00 27.59 2.39
N VAL A 19 -29.26 27.33 2.78
CA VAL A 19 -29.77 25.94 2.90
C VAL A 19 -29.85 25.26 1.53
N ARG A 20 -30.32 25.98 0.50
CA ARG A 20 -30.44 25.47 -0.85
C ARG A 20 -29.03 25.16 -1.42
N SER A 21 -28.11 26.12 -1.30
CA SER A 21 -26.75 26.00 -1.78
C SER A 21 -26.02 24.83 -1.08
N PHE A 22 -26.20 24.66 0.23
CA PHE A 22 -25.64 23.55 0.98
C PHE A 22 -26.17 22.18 0.50
N LEU A 23 -27.50 22.05 0.36
CA LEU A 23 -28.13 20.82 -0.13
C LEU A 23 -27.67 20.46 -1.56
N THR A 24 -27.44 21.46 -2.41
CA THR A 24 -26.93 21.26 -3.78
C THR A 24 -25.51 20.77 -3.78
N MET A 25 -24.66 21.40 -2.97
CA MET A 25 -23.25 21.05 -2.86
C MET A 25 -23.03 19.72 -2.15
N LEU A 26 -24.01 19.26 -1.33
CA LEU A 26 -23.87 18.06 -0.50
C LEU A 26 -23.52 16.81 -1.32
N GLY A 27 -24.16 16.61 -2.47
CA GLY A 27 -23.87 15.48 -3.35
C GLY A 27 -22.44 15.50 -3.90
N ILE A 28 -21.96 16.66 -4.33
CA ILE A 28 -20.58 16.84 -4.80
C ILE A 28 -19.60 16.73 -3.63
N PHE A 29 -19.91 17.35 -2.51
CA PHE A 29 -19.12 17.30 -1.28
C PHE A 29 -18.88 15.86 -0.81
N ILE A 30 -19.94 15.05 -0.71
CA ILE A 30 -19.83 13.64 -0.30
C ILE A 30 -19.10 12.83 -1.37
N GLY A 31 -19.44 13.00 -2.66
CA GLY A 31 -18.83 12.27 -3.75
C GLY A 31 -17.32 12.51 -3.86
N VAL A 32 -16.90 13.76 -3.88
CA VAL A 32 -15.49 14.16 -3.94
C VAL A 32 -14.76 13.74 -2.66
N GLY A 33 -15.40 13.96 -1.48
CA GLY A 33 -14.81 13.58 -0.19
C GLY A 33 -14.55 12.08 -0.08
N ALA A 34 -15.49 11.26 -0.51
CA ALA A 34 -15.33 9.81 -0.52
C ALA A 34 -14.19 9.35 -1.44
N VAL A 35 -14.11 9.94 -2.66
CA VAL A 35 -13.02 9.64 -3.61
C VAL A 35 -11.65 9.99 -3.02
N ILE A 36 -11.50 11.20 -2.50
CA ILE A 36 -10.25 11.67 -1.91
C ILE A 36 -9.83 10.77 -0.74
N ALA A 37 -10.77 10.49 0.19
CA ALA A 37 -10.48 9.63 1.33
C ALA A 37 -10.02 8.24 0.91
N MET A 38 -10.76 7.59 0.01
CA MET A 38 -10.47 6.22 -0.45
C MET A 38 -9.18 6.13 -1.27
N MET A 39 -8.94 7.08 -2.18
CA MET A 39 -7.70 7.07 -2.97
C MET A 39 -6.47 7.37 -2.10
N SER A 40 -6.58 8.26 -1.12
CA SER A 40 -5.48 8.56 -0.20
C SER A 40 -5.15 7.38 0.70
N ILE A 41 -6.15 6.67 1.21
CA ILE A 41 -5.96 5.45 2.02
C ILE A 41 -5.42 4.31 1.15
N GLY A 42 -5.97 4.12 -0.05
CA GLY A 42 -5.55 3.07 -0.97
C GLY A 42 -4.07 3.22 -1.40
N GLN A 43 -3.65 4.44 -1.75
CA GLN A 43 -2.25 4.72 -2.07
C GLN A 43 -1.34 4.55 -0.84
N GLY A 44 -1.79 4.99 0.33
CA GLY A 44 -1.05 4.78 1.58
C GLY A 44 -0.84 3.30 1.88
N ALA A 45 -1.89 2.48 1.76
CA ALA A 45 -1.80 1.03 1.94
C ALA A 45 -0.88 0.38 0.90
N GLN A 46 -1.00 0.75 -0.38
CA GLN A 46 -0.12 0.26 -1.44
C GLN A 46 1.34 0.58 -1.16
N ASN A 47 1.66 1.83 -0.79
CA ASN A 47 3.02 2.24 -0.48
C ASN A 47 3.57 1.50 0.75
N SER A 48 2.75 1.33 1.77
CA SER A 48 3.11 0.58 2.98
C SER A 48 3.46 -0.88 2.66
N ILE A 49 2.65 -1.55 1.83
CA ILE A 49 2.92 -2.91 1.34
C ILE A 49 4.19 -2.92 0.47
N THR A 50 4.31 -1.98 -0.46
CA THR A 50 5.47 -1.87 -1.36
C THR A 50 6.76 -1.67 -0.57
N ASN A 51 6.76 -0.78 0.41
CA ASN A 51 7.92 -0.53 1.28
C ASN A 51 8.28 -1.79 2.08
N SER A 52 7.29 -2.48 2.64
CA SER A 52 7.49 -3.73 3.39
C SER A 52 8.08 -4.85 2.53
N LEU A 53 7.60 -4.99 1.30
CA LEU A 53 8.09 -5.99 0.36
C LEU A 53 9.45 -5.61 -0.24
N SER A 54 9.68 -4.34 -0.53
CA SER A 54 10.98 -3.84 -1.02
C SER A 54 12.11 -4.05 0.00
N ALA A 55 11.77 -4.03 1.30
CA ALA A 55 12.71 -4.37 2.37
C ALA A 55 13.18 -5.84 2.34
N LEU A 56 12.46 -6.73 1.64
CA LEU A 56 12.86 -8.13 1.40
C LEU A 56 13.88 -8.28 0.26
N GLY A 57 14.12 -7.24 -0.54
CA GLY A 57 15.03 -7.25 -1.68
C GLY A 57 14.30 -7.46 -3.02
N THR A 58 14.51 -6.53 -3.94
CA THR A 58 13.85 -6.52 -5.26
C THR A 58 14.47 -7.50 -6.28
N GLN A 59 15.70 -7.97 -6.02
CA GLN A 59 16.42 -8.95 -6.85
C GLN A 59 16.45 -10.34 -6.18
N THR A 60 15.49 -10.63 -5.30
CA THR A 60 15.49 -11.84 -4.50
C THR A 60 14.34 -12.77 -4.88
N LEU A 61 14.66 -14.04 -5.04
CA LEU A 61 13.70 -15.15 -5.18
C LEU A 61 13.71 -16.01 -3.92
N TYR A 62 12.55 -16.48 -3.52
CA TYR A 62 12.37 -17.35 -2.36
C TYR A 62 11.88 -18.71 -2.85
N LEU A 63 12.71 -19.74 -2.64
CA LEU A 63 12.37 -21.12 -2.96
C LEU A 63 11.97 -21.86 -1.68
N SER A 64 10.77 -22.41 -1.65
CA SER A 64 10.21 -23.13 -0.51
C SER A 64 9.71 -24.51 -0.93
N PRO A 65 9.76 -25.54 -0.07
CA PRO A 65 9.20 -26.84 -0.36
C PRO A 65 7.67 -26.78 -0.37
N GLY A 66 7.05 -27.62 -1.17
CA GLY A 66 5.61 -27.72 -1.32
C GLY A 66 5.04 -26.77 -2.38
N ASN A 67 3.85 -27.10 -2.85
CA ASN A 67 3.11 -26.30 -3.81
C ASN A 67 1.87 -25.73 -3.13
N PHE A 68 1.73 -24.38 -3.12
CA PHE A 68 0.61 -23.71 -2.47
C PHE A 68 -0.68 -23.72 -3.33
N THR A 69 -0.55 -23.99 -4.62
CA THR A 69 -1.68 -24.00 -5.58
C THR A 69 -2.22 -25.39 -5.83
N GLU A 70 -1.34 -26.41 -5.78
CA GLU A 70 -1.70 -27.79 -6.07
C GLU A 70 -1.31 -28.73 -4.94
N ASN A 71 -2.19 -29.65 -4.59
CA ASN A 71 -1.95 -30.61 -3.49
C ASN A 71 -1.03 -31.75 -3.97
N VAL A 72 0.26 -31.51 -3.97
CA VAL A 72 1.26 -32.51 -4.40
C VAL A 72 1.49 -33.51 -3.27
N ARG A 73 1.18 -34.78 -3.54
CA ARG A 73 1.48 -35.87 -2.61
C ARG A 73 2.96 -36.25 -2.70
N ASN A 74 3.63 -36.39 -1.56
CA ASN A 74 5.05 -36.77 -1.45
C ASN A 74 6.01 -35.72 -2.02
N ALA A 75 5.75 -34.43 -1.77
CA ALA A 75 6.73 -33.38 -2.07
C ALA A 75 8.08 -33.71 -1.38
N LYS A 76 9.17 -33.62 -2.15
CA LYS A 76 10.53 -33.79 -1.59
C LYS A 76 10.88 -32.53 -0.77
N ASP A 77 11.62 -32.76 0.30
CA ASP A 77 12.19 -31.64 1.07
C ASP A 77 13.35 -31.01 0.29
N LEU A 78 13.52 -29.72 0.39
CA LEU A 78 14.71 -29.03 -0.10
C LEU A 78 15.92 -29.42 0.74
N THR A 79 17.04 -29.72 0.10
CA THR A 79 18.26 -30.18 0.74
C THR A 79 19.42 -29.21 0.59
N ASN A 80 20.46 -29.36 1.42
CA ASN A 80 21.71 -28.60 1.26
C ASN A 80 22.42 -28.90 -0.09
N ASP A 81 22.19 -30.06 -0.69
CA ASP A 81 22.71 -30.40 -2.01
C ASP A 81 22.02 -29.63 -3.13
N ASP A 82 20.71 -29.32 -2.96
CA ASP A 82 19.97 -28.46 -3.87
C ASP A 82 20.49 -27.03 -3.81
N VAL A 83 20.77 -26.52 -2.60
CA VAL A 83 21.41 -25.21 -2.42
C VAL A 83 22.76 -25.13 -3.10
N THR A 84 23.56 -26.20 -2.99
CA THR A 84 24.87 -26.28 -3.66
C THR A 84 24.74 -26.29 -5.19
N ALA A 85 23.71 -26.94 -5.72
CA ALA A 85 23.44 -26.93 -7.16
C ALA A 85 22.95 -25.55 -7.63
N LEU A 86 22.05 -24.93 -6.88
CA LEU A 86 21.55 -23.57 -7.14
C LEU A 86 22.68 -22.54 -7.15
N SER A 87 23.63 -22.61 -6.23
CA SER A 87 24.77 -21.69 -6.17
C SER A 87 25.74 -21.78 -7.36
N ARG A 88 25.60 -22.80 -8.22
CA ARG A 88 26.40 -22.96 -9.44
C ARG A 88 25.75 -22.41 -10.69
N LEU A 89 24.49 -21.98 -10.61
CA LEU A 89 23.83 -21.35 -11.74
C LEU A 89 24.43 -19.97 -12.00
N ASP A 90 24.61 -19.64 -13.28
CA ASP A 90 25.21 -18.37 -13.69
C ASP A 90 24.35 -17.15 -13.30
N CYS A 91 23.04 -17.31 -13.20
CA CYS A 91 22.09 -16.28 -12.79
C CYS A 91 22.11 -16.00 -11.28
N VAL A 92 22.66 -16.91 -10.46
CA VAL A 92 22.66 -16.81 -9.00
C VAL A 92 23.93 -16.11 -8.51
N ASP A 93 23.76 -15.10 -7.67
CA ASP A 93 24.86 -14.44 -6.95
C ASP A 93 25.08 -15.11 -5.58
N ILE A 94 24.02 -15.24 -4.79
CA ILE A 94 24.04 -15.90 -3.48
C ILE A 94 22.82 -16.81 -3.35
N ALA A 95 23.01 -18.07 -2.97
CA ALA A 95 21.95 -18.97 -2.52
C ALA A 95 22.13 -19.21 -1.01
N ALA A 96 21.25 -18.66 -0.22
CA ALA A 96 21.31 -18.72 1.24
C ALA A 96 20.21 -19.65 1.79
N PRO A 97 20.56 -20.85 2.26
CA PRO A 97 19.65 -21.77 2.92
C PRO A 97 19.21 -21.22 4.28
N VAL A 98 17.95 -21.47 4.60
CA VAL A 98 17.31 -21.00 5.84
C VAL A 98 16.54 -22.15 6.48
N VAL A 99 16.68 -22.29 7.79
CA VAL A 99 15.83 -23.16 8.63
C VAL A 99 15.26 -22.28 9.74
N SER A 100 13.93 -22.21 9.84
CA SER A 100 13.26 -21.33 10.80
C SER A 100 12.28 -22.10 11.67
N GLN A 101 12.27 -21.77 12.96
CA GLN A 101 11.25 -22.23 13.89
C GLN A 101 11.07 -21.26 15.04
N SER A 102 9.85 -21.15 15.56
CA SER A 102 9.54 -20.29 16.70
C SER A 102 9.90 -21.00 18.02
N TYR A 103 10.62 -20.29 18.88
CA TYR A 103 11.02 -20.77 20.21
C TYR A 103 10.80 -19.69 21.27
N THR A 104 10.59 -20.15 22.51
CA THR A 104 10.65 -19.26 23.67
C THR A 104 12.11 -19.11 24.08
N LEU A 105 12.61 -17.88 24.08
CA LEU A 105 13.93 -17.53 24.57
C LEU A 105 13.83 -17.13 26.02
N SER A 106 14.89 -17.37 26.79
CA SER A 106 15.00 -16.90 28.18
C SER A 106 16.38 -16.36 28.48
N GLN A 107 16.43 -15.43 29.42
CA GLN A 107 17.66 -14.91 30.01
C GLN A 107 17.76 -15.34 31.45
N SER A 108 18.97 -15.27 32.04
CA SER A 108 19.24 -15.67 33.43
C SER A 108 18.46 -14.88 34.47
N ASN A 109 17.99 -13.67 34.15
CA ASN A 109 17.13 -12.84 35.01
C ASN A 109 15.66 -13.25 35.08
N GLY A 110 15.26 -14.29 34.32
CA GLY A 110 13.88 -14.80 34.23
C GLY A 110 13.04 -14.17 33.16
N ASN A 111 13.52 -13.17 32.42
CA ASN A 111 12.78 -12.64 31.28
C ASN A 111 12.66 -13.67 30.15
N THR A 112 11.48 -13.75 29.52
CA THR A 112 11.21 -14.65 28.41
C THR A 112 10.55 -13.90 27.25
N VAL A 113 10.83 -14.34 26.04
CA VAL A 113 10.21 -13.78 24.82
C VAL A 113 10.06 -14.89 23.76
N ASN A 114 8.96 -14.87 23.03
CA ASN A 114 8.80 -15.73 21.87
C ASN A 114 9.45 -15.05 20.65
N ALA A 115 10.33 -15.78 19.95
CA ALA A 115 11.04 -15.29 18.79
C ALA A 115 11.14 -16.37 17.70
N THR A 116 11.28 -15.94 16.48
CA THR A 116 11.65 -16.84 15.36
C THR A 116 13.18 -16.99 15.38
N VAL A 117 13.62 -18.21 15.65
CA VAL A 117 15.04 -18.57 15.56
C VAL A 117 15.30 -19.11 14.18
N THR A 118 16.22 -18.49 13.48
CA THR A 118 16.55 -18.78 12.09
C THR A 118 18.00 -19.17 11.98
N GLY A 119 18.26 -20.40 11.50
CA GLY A 119 19.57 -20.88 11.13
C GLY A 119 19.97 -20.34 9.77
N VAL A 120 21.09 -19.63 9.68
CA VAL A 120 21.52 -18.91 8.47
C VAL A 120 23.00 -19.10 8.18
N VAL A 121 23.38 -18.80 6.95
CA VAL A 121 24.77 -18.71 6.48
C VAL A 121 25.25 -17.25 6.45
N PRO A 122 26.57 -16.97 6.38
CA PRO A 122 27.08 -15.59 6.35
C PRO A 122 26.46 -14.71 5.27
N GLY A 123 26.24 -15.28 4.06
CA GLY A 123 25.63 -14.57 2.92
C GLY A 123 24.20 -14.10 3.16
N TYR A 124 23.51 -14.62 4.18
CA TYR A 124 22.15 -14.23 4.50
C TYR A 124 22.02 -12.74 4.93
N LEU A 125 23.09 -12.17 5.50
CA LEU A 125 23.12 -10.73 5.83
C LEU A 125 22.83 -9.88 4.60
N THR A 126 23.49 -10.20 3.48
CA THR A 126 23.33 -9.47 2.21
C THR A 126 21.98 -9.76 1.56
N VAL A 127 21.62 -11.04 1.42
CA VAL A 127 20.39 -11.45 0.73
C VAL A 127 19.15 -11.00 1.46
N GLY A 128 19.17 -11.06 2.79
CA GLY A 128 18.07 -10.60 3.65
C GLY A 128 18.04 -9.08 3.87
N ASN A 129 18.99 -8.34 3.27
CA ASN A 129 19.12 -6.89 3.44
C ASN A 129 19.15 -6.47 4.94
N TYR A 130 19.92 -7.22 5.75
CA TYR A 130 20.13 -6.89 7.17
C TYR A 130 21.43 -6.12 7.36
N SER A 131 21.50 -5.34 8.41
CA SER A 131 22.72 -4.69 8.90
C SER A 131 22.89 -4.91 10.40
N VAL A 132 24.13 -4.90 10.86
CA VAL A 132 24.46 -5.08 12.27
C VAL A 132 24.71 -3.71 12.89
N SER A 133 24.04 -3.40 14.00
CA SER A 133 24.22 -2.15 14.74
C SER A 133 25.36 -2.24 15.75
N GLN A 134 25.55 -3.41 16.36
CA GLN A 134 26.61 -3.67 17.36
C GLN A 134 27.14 -5.09 17.22
N GLY A 135 28.45 -5.29 17.37
CA GLY A 135 29.10 -6.58 17.28
C GLY A 135 29.34 -7.04 15.85
N SER A 136 29.17 -8.34 15.58
CA SER A 136 29.39 -8.95 14.29
C SER A 136 28.24 -9.89 13.90
N PHE A 137 28.10 -10.15 12.59
CA PHE A 137 27.21 -11.18 12.08
C PHE A 137 27.90 -12.56 12.13
N ILE A 138 27.13 -13.62 11.85
CA ILE A 138 27.61 -14.99 11.77
C ILE A 138 28.69 -15.10 10.69
N SER A 139 29.86 -15.62 11.08
CA SER A 139 30.98 -15.87 10.16
C SER A 139 31.02 -17.31 9.68
N GLN A 140 31.86 -17.59 8.68
CA GLN A 140 32.10 -18.95 8.21
C GLN A 140 32.71 -19.83 9.32
N GLU A 141 33.55 -19.26 10.19
CA GLU A 141 34.15 -19.97 11.32
C GLU A 141 33.07 -20.44 12.32
N ASN A 142 32.08 -19.57 12.63
CA ASN A 142 30.97 -19.95 13.50
C ASN A 142 30.13 -21.08 12.90
N LEU A 143 29.98 -21.09 11.56
CA LEU A 143 29.26 -22.13 10.82
C LEU A 143 29.99 -23.46 10.89
N ASP A 144 31.30 -23.47 10.55
CA ASP A 144 32.13 -24.66 10.51
C ASP A 144 32.35 -25.24 11.92
N GLY A 145 32.55 -24.36 12.91
CA GLY A 145 32.69 -24.72 14.33
C GLY A 145 31.40 -25.16 14.99
N LYS A 146 30.24 -25.01 14.34
CA LYS A 146 28.90 -25.23 14.94
C LYS A 146 28.77 -24.52 16.27
N GLU A 147 29.25 -23.27 16.32
CA GLU A 147 29.29 -22.48 17.54
C GLU A 147 27.88 -22.11 18.02
N MET A 148 27.72 -22.04 19.34
CA MET A 148 26.49 -21.64 20.00
C MET A 148 26.49 -20.11 20.17
N VAL A 149 26.36 -19.42 19.05
CA VAL A 149 26.30 -17.94 18.98
C VAL A 149 24.98 -17.50 18.37
N ALA A 150 24.56 -16.28 18.72
CA ALA A 150 23.33 -15.69 18.25
C ALA A 150 23.52 -14.21 17.90
N VAL A 151 22.82 -13.77 16.84
CA VAL A 151 22.62 -12.36 16.50
C VAL A 151 21.13 -12.06 16.71
N ILE A 152 20.82 -11.05 17.50
CA ILE A 152 19.44 -10.77 17.92
C ILE A 152 18.93 -9.46 17.37
N GLY A 153 17.62 -9.41 17.07
CA GLY A 153 16.94 -8.19 16.67
C GLY A 153 16.69 -7.23 17.84
N THR A 154 16.43 -5.97 17.53
CA THR A 154 16.26 -4.89 18.52
C THR A 154 15.08 -5.13 19.46
N GLU A 155 13.98 -5.70 19.00
CA GLU A 155 12.81 -6.00 19.84
C GLU A 155 13.10 -7.14 20.83
N ILE A 156 13.89 -8.15 20.41
CA ILE A 156 14.36 -9.22 21.29
C ILE A 156 15.29 -8.65 22.34
N ASN A 157 16.23 -7.77 21.93
CA ASN A 157 17.15 -7.09 22.86
C ASN A 157 16.37 -6.31 23.93
N LYS A 158 15.37 -5.52 23.52
CA LYS A 158 14.50 -4.78 24.41
C LYS A 158 13.72 -5.69 25.37
N SER A 159 13.17 -6.78 24.88
CA SER A 159 12.33 -7.68 25.69
C SER A 159 13.12 -8.47 26.72
N LEU A 160 14.34 -8.91 26.39
CA LEU A 160 15.18 -9.69 27.29
C LEU A 160 15.99 -8.82 28.24
N PHE A 161 16.53 -7.69 27.76
CA PHE A 161 17.48 -6.85 28.49
C PHE A 161 16.91 -5.49 28.95
N GLY A 162 15.65 -5.20 28.62
CA GLY A 162 14.91 -4.02 29.10
C GLY A 162 15.07 -2.76 28.23
N SER A 163 16.05 -2.71 27.31
CA SER A 163 16.25 -1.57 26.40
C SER A 163 16.74 -2.02 25.04
N ALA A 164 16.21 -1.41 23.97
CA ALA A 164 16.68 -1.66 22.60
C ALA A 164 18.15 -1.27 22.39
N ASN A 165 18.61 -0.25 23.11
CA ASN A 165 19.97 0.29 23.02
C ASN A 165 20.96 -0.37 24.01
N TYR A 166 20.52 -1.36 24.80
CA TYR A 166 21.40 -2.08 25.70
C TYR A 166 22.41 -2.91 24.89
N SER A 167 23.68 -2.80 25.20
CA SER A 167 24.73 -3.60 24.55
C SER A 167 24.76 -5.01 25.15
N SER A 168 24.00 -5.90 24.58
CA SER A 168 23.93 -7.32 24.97
C SER A 168 25.01 -8.18 24.33
N VAL A 169 25.93 -7.60 23.56
CA VAL A 169 27.03 -8.35 22.94
C VAL A 169 27.91 -8.94 24.05
N GLY A 170 28.14 -10.26 24.00
CA GLY A 170 28.86 -11.03 25.03
C GLY A 170 27.93 -11.71 26.05
N GLU A 171 26.70 -11.25 26.21
CA GLU A 171 25.71 -11.84 27.11
C GLU A 171 25.23 -13.22 26.59
N THR A 172 24.56 -13.98 27.46
CA THR A 172 24.06 -15.32 27.14
C THR A 172 22.54 -15.35 27.18
N ILE A 173 21.93 -15.82 26.10
CA ILE A 173 20.50 -16.16 26.00
C ILE A 173 20.34 -17.69 25.98
N ARG A 174 19.19 -18.19 26.39
CA ARG A 174 18.88 -19.63 26.31
C ARG A 174 17.79 -19.89 25.29
N ILE A 175 18.05 -20.83 24.40
CA ILE A 175 17.10 -21.35 23.41
C ILE A 175 16.87 -22.82 23.75
N MET A 176 15.66 -23.21 24.05
CA MET A 176 15.35 -24.57 24.55
C MET A 176 16.27 -25.00 25.73
N GLY A 177 16.59 -24.07 26.62
CA GLY A 177 17.49 -24.32 27.75
C GLY A 177 18.99 -24.33 27.43
N GLN A 178 19.39 -24.38 26.16
CA GLN A 178 20.78 -24.35 25.73
C GLN A 178 21.33 -22.91 25.67
N PRO A 179 22.54 -22.64 26.14
CA PRO A 179 23.11 -21.31 26.19
C PRO A 179 23.68 -20.92 24.81
N TYR A 180 23.33 -19.72 24.33
CA TYR A 180 23.88 -19.10 23.13
C TYR A 180 24.47 -17.73 23.49
N ARG A 181 25.71 -17.49 23.09
CA ARG A 181 26.38 -16.20 23.30
C ARG A 181 25.93 -15.21 22.23
N VAL A 182 25.46 -14.04 22.64
CA VAL A 182 25.12 -12.95 21.71
C VAL A 182 26.40 -12.35 21.14
N ILE A 183 26.58 -12.38 19.83
CA ILE A 183 27.75 -11.84 19.12
C ILE A 183 27.42 -10.55 18.37
N GLY A 184 26.15 -10.25 18.16
CA GLY A 184 25.73 -9.03 17.49
C GLY A 184 24.27 -8.70 17.70
N ILE A 185 23.94 -7.44 17.46
CA ILE A 185 22.60 -6.88 17.49
C ILE A 185 22.31 -6.30 16.10
N LEU A 186 21.18 -6.66 15.51
CA LEU A 186 20.76 -6.13 14.21
C LEU A 186 20.37 -4.65 14.32
N ALA A 187 20.52 -3.91 13.25
CA ALA A 187 19.89 -2.61 13.13
C ALA A 187 18.37 -2.76 13.02
N GLU A 188 17.65 -1.78 13.52
CA GLU A 188 16.19 -1.75 13.48
C GLU A 188 15.69 -1.69 12.01
N LYS A 189 14.83 -2.62 11.65
CA LYS A 189 14.15 -2.67 10.35
C LYS A 189 12.69 -2.23 10.43
N GLY A 190 12.14 -2.21 11.62
CA GLY A 190 10.75 -1.88 11.90
C GLY A 190 9.79 -3.06 11.70
N SER A 191 8.53 -2.81 12.04
CA SER A 191 7.44 -3.74 11.78
C SER A 191 6.93 -3.54 10.36
N SER A 192 6.70 -4.63 9.63
CA SER A 192 5.97 -4.54 8.37
C SER A 192 4.52 -4.13 8.66
N SER A 193 3.88 -3.43 7.71
CA SER A 193 2.46 -3.07 7.79
C SER A 193 1.52 -4.28 7.93
N LEU A 194 2.04 -5.48 7.70
CA LEU A 194 1.35 -6.76 7.90
C LEU A 194 1.45 -7.30 9.34
N GLY A 195 2.02 -6.51 10.27
CA GLY A 195 2.17 -6.89 11.68
C GLY A 195 3.29 -7.90 11.96
N ILE A 196 4.13 -8.22 10.96
CA ILE A 196 5.29 -9.09 11.13
C ILE A 196 6.50 -8.22 11.45
N SER A 197 6.95 -8.23 12.70
CA SER A 197 8.16 -7.51 13.10
C SER A 197 9.40 -8.26 12.65
N GLN A 198 10.22 -7.64 11.79
CA GLN A 198 11.52 -8.20 11.41
C GLN A 198 12.55 -8.08 12.54
N ASP A 199 12.26 -7.27 13.54
CA ASP A 199 13.11 -7.05 14.70
C ASP A 199 12.96 -8.11 15.80
N ARG A 200 12.04 -9.10 15.60
CA ARG A 200 11.84 -10.27 16.47
C ARG A 200 12.61 -11.52 16.03
N ASN A 201 13.51 -11.39 15.08
CA ASN A 201 14.32 -12.50 14.58
C ASN A 201 15.57 -12.70 15.45
N VAL A 202 15.97 -13.96 15.57
CA VAL A 202 17.25 -14.39 16.16
C VAL A 202 17.96 -15.26 15.15
N PHE A 203 19.14 -14.87 14.73
CA PHE A 203 19.96 -15.63 13.81
C PHE A 203 21.01 -16.44 14.53
N ILE A 204 21.15 -17.69 14.16
CA ILE A 204 22.19 -18.63 14.64
C ILE A 204 22.85 -19.31 13.43
N PRO A 205 24.03 -19.90 13.55
CA PRO A 205 24.64 -20.66 12.46
C PRO A 205 23.73 -21.78 12.00
N LEU A 206 23.55 -21.95 10.67
CA LEU A 206 22.70 -22.99 10.06
C LEU A 206 23.06 -24.38 10.60
N THR A 207 24.34 -24.69 10.63
CA THR A 207 24.85 -25.99 11.11
C THR A 207 24.54 -26.25 12.58
N THR A 208 24.51 -25.21 13.40
CA THR A 208 24.10 -25.27 14.81
C THR A 208 22.60 -25.49 14.92
N ALA A 209 21.78 -24.77 14.11
CA ALA A 209 20.34 -24.94 14.07
C ALA A 209 19.96 -26.38 13.71
N GLN A 210 20.51 -26.91 12.62
CA GLN A 210 20.23 -28.28 12.12
C GLN A 210 20.72 -29.36 13.10
N SER A 211 21.84 -29.15 13.78
CA SER A 211 22.41 -30.20 14.66
C SER A 211 21.79 -30.21 16.05
N ARG A 212 21.35 -29.07 16.60
CA ARG A 212 20.95 -28.92 18.00
C ARG A 212 19.50 -28.60 18.25
N LEU A 213 18.88 -27.78 17.39
CA LEU A 213 17.50 -27.33 17.60
C LEU A 213 16.50 -28.05 16.68
N MET A 214 16.90 -28.30 15.44
CA MET A 214 16.02 -28.83 14.38
C MET A 214 16.52 -30.20 13.90
N THR A 215 16.74 -31.11 14.83
CA THR A 215 17.40 -32.41 14.58
C THR A 215 16.68 -33.34 13.58
N ARG A 216 15.39 -33.08 13.32
CA ARG A 216 14.62 -33.78 12.26
C ARG A 216 14.97 -33.29 10.85
N GLN A 217 15.62 -32.14 10.73
CA GLN A 217 15.94 -31.45 9.47
C GLN A 217 17.47 -31.39 9.25
N LYS A 218 18.20 -32.46 9.53
CA LYS A 218 19.68 -32.44 9.49
C LYS A 218 20.30 -32.11 8.14
N ASN A 219 19.62 -32.36 7.04
CA ASN A 219 20.10 -32.05 5.68
C ASN A 219 19.03 -31.30 4.87
N THR A 220 17.91 -30.94 5.49
CA THR A 220 16.83 -30.22 4.82
C THR A 220 16.83 -28.76 5.22
N VAL A 221 16.27 -27.92 4.35
CA VAL A 221 16.12 -26.49 4.56
C VAL A 221 14.64 -26.12 4.42
N SER A 222 14.19 -25.16 5.22
CA SER A 222 12.81 -24.68 5.17
C SER A 222 12.58 -23.76 3.98
N GLN A 223 13.65 -23.09 3.53
CA GLN A 223 13.60 -22.11 2.44
C GLN A 223 15.01 -21.86 1.93
N VAL A 224 15.15 -21.53 0.65
CA VAL A 224 16.37 -20.96 0.09
C VAL A 224 16.08 -19.55 -0.38
N THR A 225 16.82 -18.58 0.13
CA THR A 225 16.75 -17.19 -0.33
C THR A 225 17.83 -16.97 -1.37
N ILE A 226 17.46 -16.60 -2.58
CA ILE A 226 18.35 -16.55 -3.75
C ILE A 226 18.45 -15.11 -4.21
N LEU A 227 19.65 -14.55 -4.17
CA LEU A 227 19.96 -13.26 -4.78
C LEU A 227 20.35 -13.50 -6.24
N VAL A 228 19.61 -12.88 -7.15
CA VAL A 228 19.85 -12.96 -8.59
C VAL A 228 20.83 -11.87 -9.01
N LYS A 229 21.78 -12.18 -9.87
CA LYS A 229 22.69 -11.18 -10.43
C LYS A 229 21.94 -10.14 -11.27
N THR A 230 22.35 -8.89 -11.18
CA THR A 230 21.72 -7.77 -11.89
C THR A 230 21.78 -7.86 -13.41
N SER A 231 22.61 -8.76 -13.96
CA SER A 231 22.69 -9.03 -15.40
C SER A 231 21.55 -9.92 -15.92
N TYR A 232 20.74 -10.50 -15.02
CA TYR A 232 19.60 -11.36 -15.35
C TYR A 232 18.30 -10.71 -14.92
N THR A 233 17.21 -10.99 -15.66
CA THR A 233 15.85 -10.68 -15.19
C THR A 233 15.41 -11.75 -14.21
N LEU A 234 14.52 -11.39 -13.28
CA LEU A 234 13.99 -12.33 -12.29
C LEU A 234 13.25 -13.49 -12.95
N GLU A 235 12.51 -13.22 -14.04
CA GLU A 235 11.76 -14.24 -14.77
C GLU A 235 12.69 -15.24 -15.46
N ALA A 236 13.82 -14.78 -16.03
CA ALA A 236 14.80 -15.67 -16.64
C ALA A 236 15.48 -16.56 -15.59
N ALA A 237 15.89 -15.96 -14.46
CA ALA A 237 16.49 -16.68 -13.35
C ALA A 237 15.50 -17.69 -12.72
N GLN A 238 14.24 -17.30 -12.55
CA GLN A 238 13.19 -18.19 -12.03
C GLN A 238 13.02 -19.43 -12.90
N LYS A 239 13.01 -19.26 -14.23
CA LYS A 239 12.90 -20.37 -15.16
C LYS A 239 14.12 -21.31 -15.14
N GLU A 240 15.34 -20.77 -15.00
CA GLU A 240 16.55 -21.59 -14.86
C GLU A 240 16.55 -22.39 -13.54
N ILE A 241 16.15 -21.74 -12.44
CA ILE A 241 16.00 -22.37 -11.12
C ILE A 241 14.93 -23.46 -11.16
N GLU A 242 13.76 -23.17 -11.75
CA GLU A 242 12.68 -24.13 -11.93
C GLU A 242 13.15 -25.36 -12.70
N THR A 243 13.83 -25.17 -13.83
CA THR A 243 14.35 -26.24 -14.66
C THR A 243 15.33 -27.13 -13.87
N LEU A 244 16.27 -26.52 -13.14
CA LEU A 244 17.21 -27.24 -12.29
C LEU A 244 16.51 -28.03 -11.19
N MET A 245 15.53 -27.42 -10.51
CA MET A 245 14.83 -28.08 -9.42
C MET A 245 13.94 -29.22 -9.89
N ARG A 246 13.26 -29.08 -11.02
CA ARG A 246 12.49 -30.16 -11.66
C ARG A 246 13.37 -31.37 -11.99
N ASP A 247 14.58 -31.15 -12.56
CA ASP A 247 15.54 -32.18 -12.86
C ASP A 247 16.02 -32.92 -11.58
N ARG A 248 16.34 -32.16 -10.54
CA ARG A 248 16.81 -32.70 -9.26
C ARG A 248 15.75 -33.44 -8.45
N HIS A 249 14.51 -33.02 -8.58
CA HIS A 249 13.37 -33.64 -7.91
C HIS A 249 12.70 -34.73 -8.73
N ASP A 250 13.22 -35.05 -9.93
CA ASP A 250 12.68 -36.06 -10.87
C ASP A 250 11.24 -35.76 -11.27
N ILE A 251 10.92 -34.48 -11.49
CA ILE A 251 9.56 -34.03 -11.87
C ILE A 251 9.46 -34.07 -13.40
N PHE A 252 8.67 -35.01 -13.91
CA PHE A 252 8.43 -35.15 -15.34
C PHE A 252 7.54 -34.04 -15.89
N GLU A 253 7.69 -33.77 -17.19
CA GLU A 253 6.85 -32.80 -17.90
C GLU A 253 5.35 -33.12 -17.73
N GLY A 254 4.55 -32.12 -17.41
CA GLY A 254 3.12 -32.27 -17.13
C GLY A 254 2.76 -32.56 -15.67
N ASN A 255 3.73 -32.85 -14.81
CA ASN A 255 3.50 -32.98 -13.37
C ASN A 255 3.68 -31.61 -12.66
N PRO A 256 2.88 -31.34 -11.61
CA PRO A 256 3.05 -30.14 -10.82
C PRO A 256 4.35 -30.17 -10.02
N ASP A 257 4.90 -28.99 -9.77
CA ASP A 257 6.09 -28.81 -8.96
C ASP A 257 5.82 -29.15 -7.50
N ASP A 258 6.79 -29.74 -6.82
CA ASP A 258 6.77 -30.00 -5.39
C ASP A 258 7.46 -28.90 -4.56
N PHE A 259 7.78 -27.80 -5.20
CA PHE A 259 8.35 -26.59 -4.63
C PHE A 259 7.61 -25.36 -5.15
N THR A 260 7.81 -24.22 -4.50
CA THR A 260 7.30 -22.93 -4.93
C THR A 260 8.44 -21.92 -5.00
N ILE A 261 8.56 -21.22 -6.13
CA ILE A 261 9.45 -20.08 -6.28
C ILE A 261 8.60 -18.82 -6.16
N MET A 262 8.84 -18.03 -5.12
CA MET A 262 8.13 -16.77 -4.89
C MET A 262 9.00 -15.60 -5.35
N ASN A 263 8.46 -14.79 -6.23
CA ASN A 263 9.06 -13.56 -6.72
C ASN A 263 8.37 -12.37 -6.07
N VAL A 264 9.13 -11.55 -5.34
CA VAL A 264 8.58 -10.36 -4.67
C VAL A 264 7.97 -9.39 -5.69
N GLN A 265 8.54 -9.29 -6.90
CA GLN A 265 8.01 -8.43 -7.94
C GLN A 265 6.62 -8.89 -8.44
N GLU A 266 6.38 -10.20 -8.52
CA GLU A 266 5.06 -10.73 -8.88
C GLU A 266 4.00 -10.38 -7.82
N ILE A 267 4.38 -10.42 -6.54
CA ILE A 267 3.48 -10.01 -5.45
C ILE A 267 3.17 -8.51 -5.55
N LEU A 268 4.19 -7.68 -5.81
CA LEU A 268 4.01 -6.24 -6.00
C LEU A 268 3.08 -5.94 -7.19
N ASN A 269 3.24 -6.66 -8.29
CA ASN A 269 2.38 -6.53 -9.47
C ASN A 269 0.94 -6.95 -9.14
N ALA A 270 0.75 -8.09 -8.47
CA ALA A 270 -0.58 -8.55 -8.05
C ALA A 270 -1.27 -7.57 -7.09
N VAL A 271 -0.54 -6.99 -6.14
CA VAL A 271 -1.06 -5.92 -5.26
C VAL A 271 -1.44 -4.70 -6.07
N GLY A 272 -0.63 -4.31 -7.06
CA GLY A 272 -0.92 -3.22 -7.98
C GLY A 272 -2.22 -3.44 -8.77
N ASP A 273 -2.43 -4.64 -9.32
CA ASP A 273 -3.63 -5.02 -10.08
C ASP A 273 -4.88 -5.02 -9.19
N ILE A 274 -4.78 -5.54 -7.96
CA ILE A 274 -5.85 -5.51 -6.98
C ILE A 274 -6.22 -4.05 -6.66
N MET A 275 -5.23 -3.20 -6.37
CA MET A 275 -5.46 -1.78 -6.08
C MET A 275 -6.03 -1.03 -7.29
N GLY A 276 -5.60 -1.38 -8.51
CA GLY A 276 -6.18 -0.87 -9.76
C GLY A 276 -7.66 -1.21 -9.88
N THR A 277 -8.03 -2.46 -9.59
CA THR A 277 -9.43 -2.94 -9.61
C THR A 277 -10.27 -2.21 -8.55
N PHE A 278 -9.77 -2.05 -7.33
CA PHE A 278 -10.45 -1.27 -6.30
C PHE A 278 -10.63 0.19 -6.71
N THR A 279 -9.61 0.81 -7.28
CA THR A 279 -9.67 2.20 -7.77
C THR A 279 -10.74 2.36 -8.86
N LEU A 280 -10.85 1.42 -9.79
CA LEU A 280 -11.89 1.42 -10.82
C LEU A 280 -13.30 1.29 -10.21
N PHE A 281 -13.48 0.34 -9.29
CA PHE A 281 -14.75 0.13 -8.59
C PHE A 281 -15.19 1.37 -7.82
N LEU A 282 -14.28 1.95 -7.04
CA LEU A 282 -14.53 3.15 -6.24
C LEU A 282 -14.77 4.37 -7.14
N GLY A 283 -14.06 4.46 -8.27
CA GLY A 283 -14.31 5.47 -9.31
C GLY A 283 -15.74 5.37 -9.88
N GLY A 284 -16.24 4.16 -10.07
CA GLY A 284 -17.63 3.92 -10.49
C GLY A 284 -18.65 4.41 -9.45
N VAL A 285 -18.45 4.08 -8.18
CA VAL A 285 -19.31 4.57 -7.07
C VAL A 285 -19.28 6.09 -6.98
N ALA A 286 -18.09 6.68 -7.12
CA ALA A 286 -17.91 8.12 -7.12
C ALA A 286 -18.62 8.79 -8.31
N ALA A 287 -18.54 8.21 -9.49
CA ALA A 287 -19.24 8.71 -10.68
C ALA A 287 -20.77 8.74 -10.45
N ILE A 288 -21.32 7.69 -9.85
CA ILE A 288 -22.76 7.64 -9.50
C ILE A 288 -23.09 8.74 -8.48
N SER A 289 -22.30 8.91 -7.44
CA SER A 289 -22.51 9.93 -6.41
C SER A 289 -22.48 11.34 -7.00
N LEU A 290 -21.54 11.59 -7.93
CA LEU A 290 -21.41 12.87 -8.62
C LEU A 290 -22.53 13.11 -9.65
N LEU A 291 -23.05 12.07 -10.30
CA LEU A 291 -24.23 12.15 -11.13
C LEU A 291 -25.45 12.59 -10.31
N VAL A 292 -25.66 11.98 -9.14
CA VAL A 292 -26.75 12.36 -8.23
C VAL A 292 -26.58 13.81 -7.76
N GLY A 293 -25.35 14.20 -7.37
CA GLY A 293 -25.04 15.60 -7.02
C GLY A 293 -25.26 16.58 -8.18
N GLY A 294 -24.88 16.19 -9.39
CA GLY A 294 -25.10 16.97 -10.61
C GLY A 294 -26.58 17.17 -10.95
N ILE A 295 -27.40 16.11 -10.80
CA ILE A 295 -28.88 16.23 -10.94
C ILE A 295 -29.43 17.20 -9.89
N GLY A 296 -28.88 17.19 -8.67
CA GLY A 296 -29.20 18.17 -7.63
C GLY A 296 -28.90 19.59 -8.07
N ILE A 297 -27.73 19.85 -8.67
CA ILE A 297 -27.37 21.16 -9.27
C ILE A 297 -28.39 21.53 -10.34
N MET A 298 -28.64 20.64 -11.29
CA MET A 298 -29.59 20.91 -12.39
C MET A 298 -30.98 21.29 -11.89
N ASN A 299 -31.53 20.54 -10.93
CA ASN A 299 -32.87 20.80 -10.38
C ASN A 299 -32.93 22.17 -9.69
N ILE A 300 -31.93 22.51 -8.89
CA ILE A 300 -31.92 23.80 -8.19
C ILE A 300 -31.67 24.96 -9.14
N MET A 301 -30.84 24.80 -10.14
CA MET A 301 -30.65 25.81 -11.18
C MET A 301 -31.93 26.06 -11.98
N LEU A 302 -32.72 25.00 -12.26
CA LEU A 302 -34.03 25.15 -12.91
C LEU A 302 -34.99 25.98 -12.06
N VAL A 303 -35.04 25.75 -10.73
CA VAL A 303 -35.84 26.54 -9.81
C VAL A 303 -35.33 28.00 -9.75
N THR A 304 -34.01 28.19 -9.68
CA THR A 304 -33.40 29.54 -9.70
C THR A 304 -33.74 30.31 -10.98
N VAL A 305 -33.73 29.65 -12.14
CA VAL A 305 -34.15 30.28 -13.43
C VAL A 305 -35.60 30.70 -13.38
N THR A 306 -36.49 29.87 -12.83
CA THR A 306 -37.91 30.25 -12.70
C THR A 306 -38.13 31.41 -11.72
N GLU A 307 -37.46 31.39 -10.58
CA GLU A 307 -37.53 32.51 -9.58
C GLU A 307 -36.96 33.82 -10.15
N ARG A 308 -35.93 33.76 -11.01
CA ARG A 308 -35.30 34.94 -11.62
C ARG A 308 -35.80 35.25 -13.03
N THR A 309 -36.91 34.67 -13.46
CA THR A 309 -37.44 34.86 -14.82
C THR A 309 -37.61 36.34 -15.18
N ARG A 310 -38.17 37.16 -14.29
CA ARG A 310 -38.40 38.59 -14.49
C ARG A 310 -37.07 39.37 -14.60
N GLU A 311 -36.11 39.06 -13.78
CA GLU A 311 -34.75 39.67 -13.80
C GLU A 311 -34.03 39.35 -15.14
N ILE A 312 -34.08 38.08 -15.59
CA ILE A 312 -33.52 37.64 -16.88
C ILE A 312 -34.20 38.39 -18.02
N GLY A 313 -35.54 38.49 -17.98
CA GLY A 313 -36.32 39.23 -18.97
C GLY A 313 -35.93 40.72 -19.04
N LEU A 314 -35.73 41.38 -17.88
CA LEU A 314 -35.26 42.77 -17.82
C LEU A 314 -33.84 42.93 -18.40
N ARG A 315 -32.91 42.07 -18.06
CA ARG A 315 -31.54 42.10 -18.62
C ARG A 315 -31.55 41.94 -20.15
N LYS A 316 -32.38 41.04 -20.67
CA LYS A 316 -32.51 40.83 -22.13
C LYS A 316 -33.20 42.02 -22.82
N ALA A 317 -34.20 42.64 -22.19
CA ALA A 317 -34.85 43.86 -22.69
C ALA A 317 -33.86 45.05 -22.75
N LEU A 318 -32.88 45.10 -21.86
CA LEU A 318 -31.77 46.07 -21.82
C LEU A 318 -30.63 45.74 -22.78
N GLY A 319 -30.73 44.64 -23.60
CA GLY A 319 -29.79 44.32 -24.64
C GLY A 319 -28.77 43.21 -24.31
N ALA A 320 -28.90 42.47 -23.20
CA ALA A 320 -28.06 41.35 -22.88
C ALA A 320 -28.22 40.24 -23.96
N LYS A 321 -27.09 39.74 -24.48
CA LYS A 321 -27.08 38.65 -25.48
C LYS A 321 -27.36 37.30 -24.82
N LYS A 322 -27.88 36.36 -25.61
CA LYS A 322 -28.09 34.95 -25.13
C LYS A 322 -26.82 34.37 -24.51
N GLY A 323 -25.63 34.63 -25.09
CA GLY A 323 -24.37 34.16 -24.59
C GLY A 323 -23.98 34.72 -23.23
N ASP A 324 -24.37 35.96 -22.90
CA ASP A 324 -24.10 36.56 -21.59
C ASP A 324 -24.89 35.87 -20.47
N ILE A 325 -26.18 35.59 -20.72
CA ILE A 325 -27.03 34.85 -19.80
C ILE A 325 -26.55 33.43 -19.61
N LEU A 326 -26.21 32.73 -20.73
CA LEU A 326 -25.68 31.38 -20.70
C LEU A 326 -24.38 31.31 -19.90
N ALA A 327 -23.41 32.21 -20.16
CA ALA A 327 -22.16 32.29 -19.43
C ALA A 327 -22.35 32.54 -17.94
N GLN A 328 -23.30 33.41 -17.58
CA GLN A 328 -23.62 33.71 -16.17
C GLN A 328 -24.03 32.43 -15.42
N PHE A 329 -25.02 31.69 -15.92
CA PHE A 329 -25.52 30.49 -15.26
C PHE A 329 -24.51 29.33 -15.27
N LEU A 330 -23.66 29.20 -16.33
CA LEU A 330 -22.58 28.23 -16.37
C LEU A 330 -21.49 28.54 -15.34
N VAL A 331 -21.13 29.82 -15.16
CA VAL A 331 -20.19 30.22 -14.13
C VAL A 331 -20.76 29.95 -12.75
N GLU A 332 -22.08 30.26 -12.53
CA GLU A 332 -22.76 30.03 -11.25
C GLU A 332 -22.75 28.54 -10.88
N SER A 333 -23.10 27.64 -11.80
CA SER A 333 -23.04 26.19 -11.57
C SER A 333 -21.63 25.67 -11.35
N SER A 334 -20.64 26.20 -12.09
CA SER A 334 -19.23 25.83 -11.94
C SER A 334 -18.63 26.28 -10.60
N VAL A 335 -18.99 27.47 -10.14
CA VAL A 335 -18.57 27.99 -8.81
C VAL A 335 -19.19 27.14 -7.69
N LEU A 336 -20.48 26.79 -7.80
CA LEU A 336 -21.14 25.90 -6.84
C LEU A 336 -20.46 24.55 -6.74
N SER A 337 -20.16 23.94 -7.87
CA SER A 337 -19.48 22.63 -7.90
C SER A 337 -18.03 22.71 -7.44
N LEU A 338 -17.31 23.79 -7.76
CA LEU A 338 -15.94 24.02 -7.29
C LEU A 338 -15.90 24.17 -5.77
N VAL A 339 -16.81 24.97 -5.18
CA VAL A 339 -16.89 25.13 -3.73
C VAL A 339 -17.23 23.80 -3.05
N GLY A 340 -18.22 23.07 -3.59
CA GLY A 340 -18.57 21.73 -3.10
C GLY A 340 -17.40 20.76 -3.21
N GLY A 341 -16.64 20.82 -4.31
CA GLY A 341 -15.43 20.02 -4.54
C GLY A 341 -14.31 20.34 -3.54
N ILE A 342 -14.00 21.62 -3.32
CA ILE A 342 -12.99 22.05 -2.33
C ILE A 342 -13.35 21.60 -0.92
N LEU A 343 -14.61 21.81 -0.51
CA LEU A 343 -15.08 21.34 0.78
C LEU A 343 -15.03 19.82 0.88
N GLY A 344 -15.38 19.11 -0.21
CA GLY A 344 -15.26 17.66 -0.30
C GLY A 344 -13.82 17.18 -0.16
N ILE A 345 -12.84 17.83 -0.81
CA ILE A 345 -11.42 17.53 -0.67
C ILE A 345 -10.98 17.69 0.79
N LEU A 346 -11.29 18.81 1.42
CA LEU A 346 -10.94 19.06 2.83
C LEU A 346 -11.53 18.00 3.76
N PHE A 347 -12.79 17.65 3.56
CA PHE A 347 -13.47 16.63 4.34
C PHE A 347 -12.89 15.23 4.09
N GLY A 348 -12.62 14.89 2.82
CA GLY A 348 -11.98 13.62 2.45
C GLY A 348 -10.60 13.43 3.06
N LEU A 349 -9.79 14.49 3.09
CA LEU A 349 -8.49 14.51 3.78
C LEU A 349 -8.67 14.34 5.28
N LEU A 350 -9.61 15.03 5.89
CA LEU A 350 -9.88 14.93 7.32
C LEU A 350 -10.31 13.50 7.70
N LEU A 351 -11.15 12.87 6.88
CA LEU A 351 -11.52 11.46 7.04
C LEU A 351 -10.33 10.53 6.89
N ALA A 352 -9.49 10.72 5.86
CA ALA A 352 -8.32 9.89 5.62
C ALA A 352 -7.33 9.95 6.79
N PHE A 353 -7.01 11.16 7.28
CA PHE A 353 -6.16 11.34 8.47
C PHE A 353 -6.80 10.77 9.75
N GLY A 354 -8.12 10.91 9.92
CA GLY A 354 -8.85 10.34 11.04
C GLY A 354 -8.75 8.80 11.07
N ILE A 355 -8.95 8.16 9.92
CA ILE A 355 -8.85 6.70 9.78
C ILE A 355 -7.41 6.23 10.03
N ALA A 356 -6.41 6.93 9.48
CA ALA A 356 -5.00 6.61 9.72
C ALA A 356 -4.62 6.72 11.20
N ARG A 357 -5.15 7.72 11.91
CA ARG A 357 -4.95 7.86 13.36
C ARG A 357 -5.56 6.71 14.16
N ILE A 358 -6.75 6.26 13.77
CA ILE A 358 -7.41 5.10 14.40
C ILE A 358 -6.60 3.83 14.11
N ALA A 359 -6.16 3.64 12.86
CA ALA A 359 -5.32 2.50 12.48
C ALA A 359 -3.99 2.47 13.27
N ALA A 360 -3.35 3.63 13.47
CA ALA A 360 -2.13 3.74 14.28
C ALA A 360 -2.34 3.32 15.75
N MET A 361 -3.54 3.54 16.32
CA MET A 361 -3.87 3.07 17.67
C MET A 361 -3.99 1.54 17.76
N THR A 362 -4.24 0.86 16.63
CA THR A 362 -4.30 -0.62 16.55
C THR A 362 -2.95 -1.24 16.14
N GLY A 363 -1.89 -0.42 16.04
CA GLY A 363 -0.54 -0.88 15.67
C GLY A 363 -0.30 -1.00 14.17
N THR A 364 -1.22 -0.49 13.33
CA THR A 364 -1.07 -0.47 11.88
C THR A 364 -0.70 0.94 11.42
N GLU A 365 0.54 1.13 10.95
CA GLU A 365 0.97 2.41 10.39
C GLU A 365 0.47 2.53 8.95
N LEU A 366 -0.52 3.39 8.73
CA LEU A 366 -1.01 3.77 7.41
C LEU A 366 -0.51 5.17 7.07
N ASP A 367 0.41 5.26 6.13
CA ASP A 367 0.87 6.54 5.59
C ASP A 367 -0.19 7.10 4.63
N VAL A 368 -0.91 8.13 5.08
CA VAL A 368 -1.85 8.83 4.19
C VAL A 368 -1.05 9.70 3.23
N MET A 369 -1.02 9.28 1.97
CA MET A 369 -0.41 10.07 0.92
C MET A 369 -1.46 10.82 0.10
N VAL A 370 -1.31 12.13 0.06
CA VAL A 370 -2.13 13.01 -0.77
C VAL A 370 -1.35 13.32 -2.04
N SER A 371 -1.66 12.62 -3.12
CA SER A 371 -1.08 12.93 -4.42
C SER A 371 -1.69 14.23 -4.98
N PRO A 372 -0.87 15.22 -5.38
CA PRO A 372 -1.36 16.42 -6.05
C PRO A 372 -2.21 16.12 -7.29
N GLY A 373 -1.93 15.02 -7.97
CA GLY A 373 -2.70 14.55 -9.12
C GLY A 373 -4.14 14.20 -8.77
N ILE A 374 -4.39 13.56 -7.61
CA ILE A 374 -5.74 13.23 -7.15
C ILE A 374 -6.53 14.50 -6.85
N VAL A 375 -5.93 15.45 -6.15
CA VAL A 375 -6.58 16.73 -5.81
C VAL A 375 -6.93 17.52 -7.09
N LEU A 376 -6.00 17.58 -8.03
CA LEU A 376 -6.21 18.27 -9.31
C LEU A 376 -7.28 17.56 -10.16
N GLY A 377 -7.24 16.23 -10.23
CA GLY A 377 -8.24 15.43 -10.93
C GLY A 377 -9.63 15.60 -10.33
N ALA A 378 -9.77 15.54 -9.00
CA ALA A 378 -11.04 15.74 -8.30
C ALA A 378 -11.60 17.15 -8.51
N THR A 379 -10.74 18.18 -8.52
CA THR A 379 -11.13 19.57 -8.76
C THR A 379 -11.63 19.75 -10.20
N LEU A 380 -10.88 19.27 -11.19
CA LEU A 380 -11.26 19.35 -12.60
C LEU A 380 -12.55 18.59 -12.87
N PHE A 381 -12.68 17.41 -12.30
CA PHE A 381 -13.88 16.60 -12.46
C PHE A 381 -15.12 17.26 -11.81
N SER A 382 -14.96 17.87 -10.64
CA SER A 382 -16.02 18.65 -9.98
C SER A 382 -16.51 19.80 -10.87
N ILE A 383 -15.59 20.57 -11.47
CA ILE A 383 -15.93 21.65 -12.40
C ILE A 383 -16.66 21.10 -13.64
N ALA A 384 -16.18 19.99 -14.21
CA ALA A 384 -16.79 19.34 -15.35
C ALA A 384 -18.23 18.91 -15.09
N VAL A 385 -18.52 18.36 -13.90
CA VAL A 385 -19.87 18.01 -13.45
C VAL A 385 -20.75 19.29 -13.36
N GLY A 386 -20.27 20.36 -12.77
CA GLY A 386 -20.98 21.62 -12.68
C GLY A 386 -21.32 22.22 -14.04
N LEU A 387 -20.35 22.18 -14.98
CA LEU A 387 -20.58 22.61 -16.36
C LEU A 387 -21.61 21.73 -17.06
N PHE A 388 -21.47 20.42 -17.02
CA PHE A 388 -22.34 19.48 -17.73
C PHE A 388 -23.81 19.63 -17.27
N PHE A 389 -24.05 19.59 -15.98
CA PHE A 389 -25.41 19.70 -15.43
C PHE A 389 -25.93 21.14 -15.42
N GLY A 390 -25.07 22.13 -15.53
CA GLY A 390 -25.42 23.55 -15.67
C GLY A 390 -25.89 23.95 -17.07
N VAL A 391 -25.46 23.21 -18.15
CA VAL A 391 -25.77 23.56 -19.54
C VAL A 391 -27.30 23.64 -19.81
N TYR A 392 -28.06 22.65 -19.35
CA TYR A 392 -29.49 22.59 -19.63
C TYR A 392 -30.27 23.76 -18.98
N PRO A 393 -30.13 24.05 -17.67
CA PRO A 393 -30.76 25.21 -17.05
C PRO A 393 -30.30 26.54 -17.67
N ALA A 394 -29.01 26.67 -17.94
CA ALA A 394 -28.45 27.90 -18.54
C ALA A 394 -29.01 28.16 -19.94
N ASN A 395 -29.18 27.13 -20.76
CA ASN A 395 -29.80 27.24 -22.08
C ASN A 395 -31.27 27.59 -21.98
N LYS A 396 -32.00 27.02 -21.01
CA LYS A 396 -33.39 27.38 -20.74
C LYS A 396 -33.53 28.86 -20.37
N ALA A 397 -32.68 29.38 -19.49
CA ALA A 397 -32.62 30.80 -19.11
C ALA A 397 -32.30 31.71 -20.31
N ALA A 398 -31.29 31.32 -21.12
CA ALA A 398 -30.85 32.07 -22.29
C ALA A 398 -31.92 32.17 -23.40
N ASN A 399 -32.85 31.23 -23.47
CA ASN A 399 -33.90 31.18 -24.48
C ASN A 399 -35.24 31.83 -24.01
N LEU A 400 -35.33 32.33 -22.79
CA LEU A 400 -36.52 33.04 -22.31
C LEU A 400 -36.81 34.28 -23.19
N GLU A 401 -38.07 34.44 -23.62
CA GLU A 401 -38.51 35.64 -24.34
C GLU A 401 -38.76 36.81 -23.36
N PRO A 402 -38.18 38.00 -23.62
CA PRO A 402 -38.30 39.14 -22.70
C PRO A 402 -39.78 39.54 -22.36
N VAL A 403 -40.65 39.48 -23.39
CA VAL A 403 -42.07 39.85 -23.21
C VAL A 403 -42.81 38.84 -22.31
N ILE A 404 -42.54 37.54 -22.49
CA ILE A 404 -43.15 36.50 -21.66
C ILE A 404 -42.57 36.53 -20.23
N ALA A 405 -41.26 36.75 -20.12
CA ALA A 405 -40.57 36.82 -18.83
C ALA A 405 -41.00 38.01 -17.94
N LEU A 406 -41.37 39.15 -18.54
CA LEU A 406 -41.85 40.32 -17.82
C LEU A 406 -43.33 40.22 -17.44
N ARG A 407 -44.07 39.29 -18.05
CA ARG A 407 -45.51 39.05 -17.83
C ARG A 407 -45.79 37.93 -16.81
N SER A 408 -44.77 37.15 -16.47
CA SER A 408 -44.87 36.09 -15.44
C SER A 408 -44.99 36.73 -14.06
N GLU A 409 -46.10 36.46 -13.35
CA GLU A 409 -46.26 36.76 -11.93
C GLU A 409 -45.35 35.94 -11.03
#